data_a0035f42616c93f575eb2a3d3be03934
#
_entry.id   a0035f42616c93f575eb2a3d3be03934
#
_cell.length_a   1.000
_cell.length_b   1.000
_cell.length_c   1.000
_cell.angle_alpha   90.00
_cell.angle_beta   90.00
_cell.angle_gamma   90.00
#
_symmetry.space_group_name_H-M   'P 1'
#
loop_
_entity.id
_entity.type
_entity.pdbx_description
1 polymer ?
#
loop_
_entity_poly.entity_id
_entity_poly.type
_entity_poly.pdbx_seq_one_letter_code
_entity_poly.pdbx_strand_id
1 'polypeptide(L)'
;MDIEALQTFVEVADAGGISPAALRLGVSKSIVSRRLARLEAELGVQLLSRTTRGAALTEAGAAFRDYAARACAEIDLARETILPAGELRGRLRIAAPLSFGPTHFAPVLAEMARRHPQLH
;
A
#
# COMPACT_ATOMS: atom_id res chain seq x y z
N MET A 1 6.40 10.11 9.94
CA MET A 1 5.87 8.94 9.20
C MET A 1 4.84 9.43 8.20
N ASP A 2 5.02 9.12 6.94
CA ASP A 2 4.10 9.55 5.90
C ASP A 2 3.47 8.36 5.20
N ILE A 3 2.45 8.63 4.38
CA ILE A 3 1.71 7.57 3.69
C ILE A 3 2.61 6.81 2.70
N GLU A 4 3.57 7.49 2.10
CA GLU A 4 4.50 6.88 1.18
C GLU A 4 5.37 5.81 1.86
N ALA A 5 5.80 6.09 3.09
CA ALA A 5 6.55 5.11 3.88
C ALA A 5 5.68 3.89 4.21
N LEU A 6 4.43 4.11 4.57
CA LEU A 6 3.49 3.03 4.85
C LEU A 6 3.22 2.18 3.60
N GLN A 7 3.02 2.82 2.46
CA GLN A 7 2.83 2.12 1.19
C GLN A 7 4.04 1.27 0.84
N THR A 8 5.24 1.83 1.02
CA THR A 8 6.48 1.12 0.75
C THR A 8 6.61 -0.11 1.64
N PHE A 9 6.32 0.04 2.92
CA PHE A 9 6.39 -1.08 3.86
C PHE A 9 5.39 -2.19 3.49
N VAL A 10 4.15 -1.83 3.22
CA VAL A 10 3.13 -2.81 2.83
C VAL A 10 3.54 -3.55 1.56
N GLU A 11 4.07 -2.82 0.58
CA GLU A 11 4.52 -3.42 -0.68
C GLU A 11 5.66 -4.42 -0.46
N VAL A 12 6.63 -4.07 0.38
CA VAL A 12 7.74 -4.98 0.71
C VAL A 12 7.22 -6.23 1.43
N ALA A 13 6.30 -6.05 2.36
CA ALA A 13 5.70 -7.16 3.10
C ALA A 13 4.97 -8.12 2.15
N ASP A 14 4.18 -7.57 1.24
CA ASP A 14 3.36 -8.38 0.32
C ASP A 14 4.19 -9.00 -0.80
N ALA A 15 5.21 -8.30 -1.27
CA ALA A 15 6.08 -8.79 -2.33
C ALA A 15 7.15 -9.78 -1.83
N GLY A 16 7.40 -9.79 -0.53
CA GLY A 16 8.38 -10.68 0.07
C GLY A 16 9.82 -10.22 -0.06
N GLY A 17 10.07 -8.97 -0.44
CA GLY A 17 11.43 -8.46 -0.55
C GLY A 17 11.49 -7.04 -1.11
N ILE A 18 12.68 -6.45 -0.97
CA ILE A 18 12.93 -5.08 -1.41
C ILE A 18 12.95 -4.97 -2.94
N SER A 19 13.60 -5.92 -3.61
CA SER A 19 13.73 -5.87 -5.08
C SER A 19 12.37 -5.93 -5.80
N PRO A 20 11.49 -6.92 -5.49
CA PRO A 20 10.19 -6.95 -6.15
C PRO A 20 9.31 -5.75 -5.76
N ALA A 21 9.42 -5.26 -4.54
CA ALA A 21 8.67 -4.08 -4.12
C ALA A 21 9.12 -2.84 -4.90
N ALA A 22 10.43 -2.67 -5.09
CA ALA A 22 10.96 -1.56 -5.88
C ALA A 22 10.43 -1.56 -7.30
N LEU A 23 10.36 -2.73 -7.91
CA LEU A 23 9.79 -2.87 -9.25
C LEU A 23 8.32 -2.43 -9.29
N ARG A 24 7.52 -2.88 -8.32
CA ARG A 24 6.10 -2.52 -8.26
C ARG A 24 5.87 -1.04 -8.00
N LEU A 25 6.73 -0.44 -7.18
CA LEU A 25 6.62 0.98 -6.84
C LEU A 25 7.24 1.89 -7.90
N GLY A 26 8.02 1.34 -8.82
CA GLY A 26 8.70 2.11 -9.84
C GLY A 26 9.81 3.00 -9.30
N VAL A 27 10.50 2.55 -8.26
CA VAL A 27 11.60 3.28 -7.62
C VAL A 27 12.81 2.36 -7.46
N SER A 28 13.96 2.93 -7.07
CA SER A 28 15.16 2.15 -6.85
C SER A 28 15.09 1.38 -5.52
N LYS A 29 15.88 0.32 -5.42
CA LYS A 29 16.04 -0.43 -4.16
C LYS A 29 16.56 0.46 -3.04
N SER A 30 17.46 1.39 -3.37
CA SER A 30 18.01 2.33 -2.40
C SER A 30 16.92 3.21 -1.78
N ILE A 31 15.98 3.65 -2.60
CA ILE A 31 14.85 4.46 -2.11
C ILE A 31 13.97 3.62 -1.18
N VAL A 32 13.66 2.40 -1.56
CA VAL A 32 12.88 1.49 -0.72
C VAL A 32 13.57 1.27 0.62
N SER A 33 14.86 0.93 0.59
CA SER A 33 15.64 0.68 1.82
C SER A 33 15.66 1.91 2.71
N ARG A 34 15.82 3.08 2.14
CA ARG A 34 15.87 4.35 2.90
C ARG A 34 14.53 4.65 3.57
N ARG A 35 13.44 4.46 2.84
CA ARG A 35 12.10 4.67 3.39
C ARG A 35 11.81 3.72 4.55
N LEU A 36 12.21 2.47 4.42
CA LEU A 36 12.02 1.47 5.47
C LEU A 36 12.86 1.78 6.71
N ALA A 37 14.14 2.13 6.50
CA ALA A 37 15.03 2.46 7.63
C ALA A 37 14.50 3.68 8.38
N ARG A 38 14.01 4.68 7.67
CA ARG A 38 13.45 5.88 8.28
C ARG A 38 12.17 5.56 9.06
N LEU A 39 11.31 4.72 8.50
CA LEU A 39 10.08 4.31 9.17
C LEU A 39 10.39 3.55 10.47
N GLU A 40 11.32 2.60 10.41
CA GLU A 40 11.73 1.84 11.59
C GLU A 40 12.36 2.74 12.65
N ALA A 41 13.17 3.72 12.22
CA ALA A 41 13.77 4.67 13.14
C ALA A 41 12.71 5.54 13.85
N GLU A 42 11.71 5.99 13.11
CA GLU A 42 10.62 6.80 13.69
C GLU A 42 9.78 6.01 14.70
N LEU A 43 9.54 4.74 14.41
CA LEU A 43 8.75 3.87 15.29
C LEU A 43 9.58 3.30 16.45
N GLY A 44 10.90 3.26 16.30
CA GLY A 44 11.77 2.70 17.30
C GLY A 44 11.74 1.18 17.38
N VAL A 45 11.29 0.49 16.33
CA VAL A 45 11.25 -0.96 16.26
C VAL A 45 11.62 -1.43 14.87
N GLN A 46 12.14 -2.65 14.77
CA GLN A 46 12.37 -3.28 13.48
C GLN A 46 11.09 -3.95 13.00
N LEU A 47 10.71 -3.66 11.77
CA LEU A 47 9.54 -4.23 11.13
C LEU A 47 9.92 -5.38 10.20
N LEU A 48 11.15 -5.34 9.69
CA LEU A 48 11.68 -6.33 8.76
C LEU A 48 12.99 -6.91 9.27
N SER A 49 13.11 -8.21 9.13
CA SER A 49 14.34 -8.95 9.37
C SER A 49 14.91 -9.35 8.01
N ARG A 50 16.10 -8.90 7.68
CA ARG A 50 16.73 -9.20 6.40
C ARG A 50 17.46 -10.53 6.50
N THR A 51 17.18 -11.42 5.56
CA THR A 51 17.85 -12.71 5.44
C THR A 51 18.46 -12.83 4.05
N THR A 52 19.27 -13.86 3.83
CA THR A 52 19.83 -14.13 2.51
C THR A 52 18.76 -14.47 1.48
N ARG A 53 17.55 -14.81 1.90
CA ARG A 53 16.44 -15.16 1.02
C ARG A 53 15.45 -14.01 0.81
N GLY A 54 15.74 -12.84 1.35
CA GLY A 54 14.88 -11.67 1.23
C GLY A 54 14.54 -11.06 2.57
N ALA A 55 13.41 -10.35 2.63
CA ALA A 55 12.94 -9.68 3.83
C ALA A 55 11.76 -10.43 4.42
N ALA A 56 11.83 -10.74 5.71
CA ALA A 56 10.73 -11.34 6.44
C ALA A 56 10.21 -10.34 7.48
N LEU A 57 8.93 -10.41 7.79
CA LEU A 57 8.34 -9.54 8.82
C LEU A 57 8.80 -10.02 10.21
N THR A 58 9.12 -9.06 11.07
CA THR A 58 9.25 -9.33 12.50
C THR A 58 7.84 -9.47 13.07
N GLU A 59 7.73 -9.83 14.35
CA GLU A 59 6.44 -9.86 15.02
C GLU A 59 5.78 -8.48 14.99
N ALA A 60 6.54 -7.44 15.27
CA ALA A 60 6.06 -6.06 15.19
C ALA A 60 5.64 -5.71 13.76
N GLY A 61 6.41 -6.14 12.77
CA GLY A 61 6.09 -5.91 11.37
C GLY A 61 4.79 -6.58 10.95
N ALA A 62 4.57 -7.81 11.37
CA ALA A 62 3.33 -8.53 11.08
C ALA A 62 2.11 -7.82 11.67
N ALA A 63 2.22 -7.36 12.91
CA ALA A 63 1.15 -6.61 13.57
C ALA A 63 0.92 -5.26 12.88
N PHE A 64 1.98 -4.55 12.55
CA PHE A 64 1.89 -3.22 11.96
C PHE A 64 1.40 -3.26 10.51
N ARG A 65 1.70 -4.32 9.78
CA ARG A 65 1.32 -4.45 8.36
C ARG A 65 -0.17 -4.24 8.14
N ASP A 66 -1.00 -4.86 8.94
CA ASP A 66 -2.44 -4.76 8.79
C ASP A 66 -2.96 -3.35 9.05
N TYR A 67 -2.42 -2.69 10.06
CA TYR A 67 -2.77 -1.29 10.34
C TYR A 67 -2.29 -0.37 9.22
N ALA A 68 -1.07 -0.56 8.74
CA ALA A 68 -0.53 0.24 7.65
C ALA A 68 -1.35 0.07 6.37
N ALA A 69 -1.73 -1.16 6.04
CA ALA A 69 -2.55 -1.45 4.86
C ALA A 69 -3.91 -0.77 4.97
N ARG A 70 -4.54 -0.81 6.14
CA ARG A 70 -5.83 -0.15 6.36
C ARG A 70 -5.71 1.36 6.30
N ALA A 71 -4.64 1.92 6.84
CA ALA A 71 -4.39 3.36 6.76
C ALA A 71 -4.25 3.83 5.31
N CYS A 72 -3.50 3.09 4.50
CA CYS A 72 -3.34 3.39 3.09
C CYS A 72 -4.67 3.31 2.35
N ALA A 73 -5.46 2.27 2.61
CA ALA A 73 -6.76 2.08 1.99
C ALA A 73 -7.73 3.21 2.38
N GLU A 74 -7.72 3.64 3.64
CA GLU A 74 -8.57 4.74 4.11
C GLU A 74 -8.19 6.06 3.45
N ILE A 75 -6.91 6.34 3.29
CA ILE A 75 -6.45 7.55 2.62
C ILE A 75 -6.85 7.54 1.15
N ASP A 76 -6.70 6.40 0.48
CA ASP A 76 -7.12 6.26 -0.92
C ASP A 76 -8.62 6.51 -1.08
N LEU A 77 -9.40 5.95 -0.17
CA LEU A 77 -10.83 6.13 -0.15
C LEU A 77 -11.22 7.59 0.10
N ALA A 78 -10.53 8.25 1.03
CA ALA A 78 -10.75 9.67 1.32
C ALA A 78 -10.47 10.54 0.10
N ARG A 79 -9.37 10.28 -0.62
CA ARG A 79 -9.03 11.01 -1.83
C ARG A 79 -10.11 10.87 -2.89
N GLU A 80 -10.58 9.66 -3.10
CA GLU A 80 -11.61 9.38 -4.09
C GLU A 80 -12.96 10.01 -3.72
N THR A 81 -13.22 10.14 -2.43
CA THR A 81 -14.44 10.77 -1.94
C THR A 81 -14.47 12.27 -2.25
N ILE A 82 -13.33 12.94 -2.20
CA ILE A 82 -13.25 14.39 -2.40
C ILE A 82 -12.91 14.80 -3.83
N LEU A 83 -12.51 13.86 -4.69
CA LEU A 83 -12.18 14.16 -6.08
C LEU A 83 -13.45 14.31 -6.92
N PRO A 84 -13.40 15.09 -8.03
CA PRO A 84 -14.52 15.14 -8.96
C PRO A 84 -14.88 13.76 -9.49
N ALA A 85 -16.17 13.52 -9.71
CA ALA A 85 -16.68 12.22 -10.14
C ALA A 85 -16.01 11.70 -11.43
N GLY A 86 -15.68 12.58 -12.36
CA GLY A 86 -15.00 12.20 -13.59
C GLY A 86 -13.61 11.63 -13.36
N GLU A 87 -12.83 12.25 -12.49
CA GLU A 87 -11.51 11.75 -12.12
C GLU A 87 -11.62 10.43 -11.38
N LEU A 88 -12.58 10.31 -10.50
CA LEU A 88 -12.81 9.08 -9.75
C LEU A 88 -13.08 7.91 -10.69
N ARG A 89 -13.92 8.10 -11.68
CA ARG A 89 -14.22 7.08 -12.68
C ARG A 89 -12.98 6.69 -13.49
N GLY A 90 -12.19 7.68 -13.90
CA GLY A 90 -10.94 7.46 -14.61
C GLY A 90 -9.97 6.62 -13.80
N ARG A 91 -9.85 6.91 -12.54
CA ARG A 91 -8.96 6.17 -11.63
C ARG A 91 -9.40 4.73 -11.45
N LEU A 92 -10.71 4.48 -11.33
CA LEU A 92 -11.23 3.13 -11.25
C LEU A 92 -10.88 2.31 -12.47
N ARG A 93 -11.01 2.89 -13.67
CA ARG A 93 -10.68 2.20 -14.90
C ARG A 93 -9.21 1.83 -14.99
N ILE A 94 -8.34 2.73 -14.55
CA ILE A 94 -6.88 2.54 -14.66
C ILE A 94 -6.38 1.60 -13.58
N ALA A 95 -6.83 1.78 -12.36
CA ALA A 95 -6.30 1.05 -11.21
C ALA A 95 -6.78 -0.40 -11.13
N ALA A 96 -8.04 -0.65 -11.51
CA ALA A 96 -8.68 -1.94 -11.30
C ALA A 96 -7.90 -3.14 -11.84
N PRO A 97 -7.45 -3.16 -13.09
CA PRO A 97 -6.77 -4.34 -13.62
C PRO A 97 -5.33 -4.49 -13.17
N LEU A 98 -4.73 -3.45 -12.61
CA LEU A 98 -3.29 -3.44 -12.34
C LEU A 98 -2.91 -3.58 -10.88
N SER A 99 -3.73 -3.06 -9.98
CA SER A 99 -3.32 -2.87 -8.59
C SER A 99 -3.83 -3.92 -7.63
N PHE A 100 -4.95 -4.58 -7.93
CA PHE A 100 -5.59 -5.45 -6.96
C PHE A 100 -6.03 -6.76 -7.59
N GLY A 101 -5.84 -7.85 -6.86
CA GLY A 101 -6.49 -9.10 -7.19
C GLY A 101 -7.98 -9.03 -6.85
N PRO A 102 -8.77 -10.02 -7.30
CA PRO A 102 -10.22 -10.00 -7.09
C PRO A 102 -10.64 -9.87 -5.62
N THR A 103 -9.89 -10.48 -4.72
CA THR A 103 -10.21 -10.45 -3.28
C THR A 103 -10.05 -9.07 -2.64
N HIS A 104 -9.13 -8.27 -3.17
CA HIS A 104 -8.93 -6.91 -2.66
C HIS A 104 -9.84 -5.90 -3.38
N PHE A 105 -10.10 -6.15 -4.64
CA PHE A 105 -10.79 -5.22 -5.48
C PHE A 105 -12.29 -5.15 -5.20
N ALA A 106 -12.93 -6.29 -4.98
CA ALA A 106 -14.37 -6.36 -4.78
C ALA A 106 -14.87 -5.54 -3.58
N PRO A 107 -14.26 -5.60 -2.39
CA PRO A 107 -14.68 -4.78 -1.27
C PRO A 107 -14.54 -3.29 -1.53
N VAL A 108 -13.48 -2.88 -2.23
CA VAL A 108 -13.26 -1.47 -2.57
C VAL A 108 -14.35 -0.99 -3.52
N LEU A 109 -14.68 -1.78 -4.53
CA LEU A 109 -15.75 -1.45 -5.48
C LEU A 109 -17.10 -1.34 -4.80
N ALA A 110 -17.43 -2.26 -3.89
CA ALA A 110 -18.69 -2.24 -3.17
C ALA A 110 -18.83 -0.98 -2.33
N GLU A 111 -17.76 -0.57 -1.65
CA GLU A 111 -17.75 0.63 -0.84
C GLU A 111 -17.91 1.88 -1.71
N MET A 112 -17.23 1.94 -2.84
CA MET A 112 -17.34 3.05 -3.77
C MET A 112 -18.72 3.15 -4.38
N ALA A 113 -19.34 2.03 -4.72
CA ALA A 113 -20.69 2.01 -5.28
C ALA A 113 -21.71 2.59 -4.30
N ARG A 114 -21.56 2.33 -3.01
CA ARG A 114 -22.43 2.89 -1.98
C ARG A 114 -22.26 4.39 -1.84
N ARG A 115 -21.02 4.89 -1.91
CA ARG A 115 -20.70 6.30 -1.73
C ARG A 115 -20.96 7.12 -2.99
N HIS A 116 -20.84 6.50 -4.14
CA HIS A 116 -20.95 7.16 -5.44
C HIS A 116 -21.86 6.35 -6.36
N PRO A 117 -23.19 6.42 -6.17
CA PRO A 117 -24.12 5.59 -6.95
C PRO A 117 -24.04 5.80 -8.45
N GLN A 118 -23.54 6.95 -8.91
CA GLN A 118 -23.39 7.23 -10.33
C GLN A 118 -22.17 6.56 -10.97
N LEU A 119 -21.33 5.91 -10.19
CA LEU A 119 -20.19 5.14 -10.71
C LEU A 119 -20.64 3.73 -11.09
N HIS A 120 -20.28 3.32 -12.28
CA HIS A 120 -20.62 2.00 -12.79
C HIS A 120 -19.43 1.26 -13.36
#